data_ea715762bf50b0f6c80cd735869840cf
#
_entry.id   ea715762bf50b0f6c80cd735869840cf
#
_cell.length_a   1.000
_cell.length_b   1.000
_cell.length_c   1.000
_cell.angle_alpha   90.00
_cell.angle_beta   90.00
_cell.angle_gamma   90.00
#
_symmetry.space_group_name_H-M   'P 1'
#
loop_
_entity.id
_entity.type
_entity.pdbx_description
1 polymer ?
#
loop_
_entity_poly.entity_id
_entity_poly.type
_entity_poly.pdbx_seq_one_letter_code
_entity_poly.pdbx_strand_id
1 'polypeptide(L)'
;VDELIKDLRSHEKLIKISDDTLDDLPVFVKKPNYDRSKLKPGIVHIGLGNFHRAHQAWYLHRLMQRGEALDWAIVGAGIMAFDKEQRQKLLSQDCLTTLVELDPDGQSVEVIGSMIDYVEITDGNSALIERMIQSDIKIISLTVTEGGYFQDPNTGDLDCTHPDIQFDAGNTQSPKTVFGAIVEALRLRRLQRNGPVTLQSCDNLQGNGNILRKTVVSLAKMSDPSLASWIDENCSFPNSMVDCIVPATGRTEIDIVKSLGIKDTAPVTHENFRQWVIEDNFCAGRPAWEKVGVTMSDDVHAFETMKICLLNAGHQILANAGEILELQTIDECMAHNEIFSLFDTVQRDEIAPHVDDVPGMTPEQYLQLISKRFANPKIKDTVRRVAFDGGARHSGFVHPTIRKAIASGSKIEGLALVEALWARMCEGTRENGSVIKPNDPSWASYQEIAKRAKNTPCVWLDETHDYGDIAQNEAFRAIFTEQLDRIWSHGVKSAIVHYCSSDP
;
A
#
# COMPACT_ATOMS: atom_id res chain seq x y z
N VAL A 1 -25.74 -13.08 -10.61
CA VAL A 1 -24.98 -12.18 -11.52
C VAL A 1 -24.58 -12.95 -12.77
N ASP A 2 -24.07 -14.19 -12.68
CA ASP A 2 -23.63 -14.98 -13.85
C ASP A 2 -24.78 -15.36 -14.80
N GLU A 3 -26.01 -15.52 -14.31
CA GLU A 3 -27.19 -15.70 -15.17
C GLU A 3 -27.66 -14.38 -15.82
N LEU A 4 -27.55 -13.25 -15.11
CA LEU A 4 -27.83 -11.91 -15.68
C LEU A 4 -26.80 -11.50 -16.75
N ILE A 5 -25.53 -11.89 -16.60
CA ILE A 5 -24.48 -11.62 -17.59
C ILE A 5 -24.70 -12.41 -18.89
N LYS A 6 -25.35 -13.59 -18.85
CA LYS A 6 -25.70 -14.34 -20.06
C LYS A 6 -26.77 -13.63 -20.90
N ASP A 7 -27.69 -12.92 -20.28
CA ASP A 7 -28.71 -12.12 -20.97
C ASP A 7 -28.16 -10.83 -21.57
N LEU A 8 -27.07 -10.27 -20.96
CA LEU A 8 -26.46 -8.99 -21.38
C LEU A 8 -25.52 -9.10 -22.58
N ARG A 9 -25.15 -10.31 -23.02
CA ARG A 9 -24.35 -10.51 -24.26
C ARG A 9 -25.00 -10.02 -25.55
N SER A 10 -26.23 -9.50 -25.46
CA SER A 10 -27.00 -8.91 -26.56
C SER A 10 -26.97 -7.38 -26.62
N HIS A 11 -26.31 -6.67 -25.70
CA HIS A 11 -26.27 -5.21 -25.71
C HIS A 11 -25.10 -4.69 -26.56
N GLU A 12 -25.42 -4.28 -27.77
CA GLU A 12 -24.48 -3.69 -28.75
C GLU A 12 -23.90 -2.31 -28.31
N LYS A 13 -24.39 -1.68 -27.24
CA LYS A 13 -24.00 -0.30 -26.89
C LYS A 13 -23.47 -0.22 -25.45
N LEU A 14 -22.13 0.00 -25.34
CA LEU A 14 -21.50 0.34 -24.06
C LEU A 14 -21.93 1.72 -23.60
N ILE A 15 -22.35 1.86 -22.33
CA ILE A 15 -22.70 3.14 -21.71
C ILE A 15 -21.42 3.76 -21.16
N LYS A 16 -21.03 4.93 -21.71
CA LYS A 16 -19.93 5.72 -21.16
C LYS A 16 -20.38 6.33 -19.83
N ILE A 17 -19.59 6.17 -18.76
CA ILE A 17 -19.93 6.81 -17.49
C ILE A 17 -19.71 8.33 -17.57
N SER A 18 -20.71 9.06 -17.12
CA SER A 18 -20.70 10.52 -16.92
C SER A 18 -21.87 10.89 -16.03
N ASP A 19 -21.91 12.11 -15.52
CA ASP A 19 -23.04 12.57 -14.72
C ASP A 19 -24.39 12.45 -15.47
N ASP A 20 -24.39 12.72 -16.78
CA ASP A 20 -25.58 12.65 -17.65
C ASP A 20 -26.06 11.23 -17.93
N THR A 21 -25.19 10.21 -17.78
CA THR A 21 -25.49 8.81 -18.15
C THR A 21 -25.62 7.87 -16.94
N LEU A 22 -25.49 8.37 -15.72
CA LEU A 22 -25.62 7.54 -14.51
C LEU A 22 -26.93 6.76 -14.46
N ASP A 23 -28.04 7.39 -14.92
CA ASP A 23 -29.34 6.75 -14.89
C ASP A 23 -29.54 5.68 -15.94
N ASP A 24 -28.74 5.70 -17.01
CA ASP A 24 -28.76 4.70 -18.09
C ASP A 24 -27.97 3.41 -17.72
N LEU A 25 -27.18 3.45 -16.66
CA LEU A 25 -26.37 2.30 -16.24
C LEU A 25 -27.24 1.08 -15.87
N PRO A 26 -26.75 -0.14 -16.07
CA PRO A 26 -27.46 -1.36 -15.70
C PRO A 26 -27.96 -1.35 -14.25
N VAL A 27 -29.14 -1.87 -14.00
CA VAL A 27 -29.83 -1.81 -12.68
C VAL A 27 -29.00 -2.42 -11.53
N PHE A 28 -28.15 -3.41 -11.82
CA PHE A 28 -27.29 -4.02 -10.82
C PHE A 28 -26.08 -3.16 -10.42
N VAL A 29 -25.78 -2.09 -11.17
CA VAL A 29 -24.71 -1.16 -10.85
C VAL A 29 -25.18 -0.18 -9.79
N LYS A 30 -24.55 -0.20 -8.61
CA LYS A 30 -24.78 0.82 -7.60
C LYS A 30 -24.20 2.15 -8.08
N LYS A 31 -24.92 3.24 -7.84
CA LYS A 31 -24.54 4.58 -8.33
C LYS A 31 -24.76 5.64 -7.25
N PRO A 32 -24.16 6.84 -7.37
CA PRO A 32 -24.41 7.95 -6.47
C PRO A 32 -25.92 8.23 -6.35
N ASN A 33 -26.42 8.34 -5.12
CA ASN A 33 -27.80 8.73 -4.82
C ASN A 33 -27.90 10.21 -4.39
N TYR A 34 -26.79 10.95 -4.48
CA TYR A 34 -26.67 12.36 -4.13
C TYR A 34 -26.41 13.21 -5.39
N ASP A 35 -26.84 14.47 -5.33
CA ASP A 35 -26.67 15.44 -6.41
C ASP A 35 -25.21 15.95 -6.44
N ARG A 36 -24.40 15.45 -7.37
CA ARG A 36 -23.01 15.80 -7.51
C ARG A 36 -22.77 17.28 -7.86
N SER A 37 -23.75 17.96 -8.48
CA SER A 37 -23.65 19.39 -8.79
C SER A 37 -23.63 20.29 -7.56
N LYS A 38 -24.04 19.75 -6.40
CA LYS A 38 -24.05 20.44 -5.09
C LYS A 38 -22.83 20.17 -4.24
N LEU A 39 -21.95 19.27 -4.67
CA LEU A 39 -20.74 18.95 -3.94
C LEU A 39 -19.79 20.16 -3.90
N LYS A 40 -19.16 20.36 -2.75
CA LYS A 40 -18.13 21.38 -2.58
C LYS A 40 -16.79 20.71 -2.21
N PRO A 41 -15.67 21.22 -2.71
CA PRO A 41 -14.38 20.68 -2.39
C PRO A 41 -14.03 20.90 -0.91
N GLY A 42 -13.44 19.92 -0.27
CA GLY A 42 -12.89 19.99 1.08
C GLY A 42 -11.53 19.33 1.19
N ILE A 43 -11.22 18.46 0.23
CA ILE A 43 -10.00 17.65 0.19
C ILE A 43 -9.28 17.84 -1.15
N VAL A 44 -7.98 18.11 -1.10
CA VAL A 44 -7.08 17.92 -2.25
C VAL A 44 -6.33 16.62 -2.02
N HIS A 45 -6.40 15.69 -3.00
CA HIS A 45 -5.65 14.45 -2.93
C HIS A 45 -4.59 14.38 -4.01
N ILE A 46 -3.33 14.17 -3.61
CA ILE A 46 -2.16 14.11 -4.49
C ILE A 46 -1.72 12.66 -4.66
N GLY A 47 -1.53 12.22 -5.90
CA GLY A 47 -1.18 10.82 -6.21
C GLY A 47 -2.41 9.94 -6.45
N LEU A 48 -3.28 10.37 -7.37
CA LEU A 48 -4.59 9.77 -7.59
C LEU A 48 -4.51 8.43 -8.35
N GLY A 49 -4.07 7.40 -7.65
CA GLY A 49 -3.97 6.03 -8.15
C GLY A 49 -5.25 5.19 -7.96
N ASN A 50 -5.13 3.89 -8.26
CA ASN A 50 -6.21 2.92 -8.07
C ASN A 50 -6.56 2.75 -6.58
N PHE A 51 -5.54 2.68 -5.72
CA PHE A 51 -5.72 2.48 -4.29
C PHE A 51 -6.61 3.58 -3.68
N HIS A 52 -6.26 4.84 -3.91
CA HIS A 52 -7.06 5.95 -3.38
C HIS A 52 -8.54 5.88 -3.80
N ARG A 53 -8.80 5.55 -5.07
CA ARG A 53 -10.16 5.47 -5.61
C ARG A 53 -10.95 4.31 -5.02
N ALA A 54 -10.32 3.17 -4.77
CA ALA A 54 -10.94 2.02 -4.10
C ALA A 54 -11.02 2.14 -2.58
N HIS A 55 -10.34 3.11 -1.96
CA HIS A 55 -10.20 3.24 -0.51
C HIS A 55 -10.75 4.60 0.00
N GLN A 56 -9.93 5.65 0.12
CA GLN A 56 -10.37 6.92 0.72
C GLN A 56 -11.57 7.54 -0.01
N ALA A 57 -11.55 7.53 -1.35
CA ALA A 57 -12.65 8.07 -2.15
C ALA A 57 -13.94 7.25 -1.98
N TRP A 58 -13.82 5.93 -1.79
CA TRP A 58 -14.96 5.07 -1.48
C TRP A 58 -15.56 5.35 -0.09
N TYR A 59 -14.74 5.50 0.96
CA TYR A 59 -15.24 5.85 2.30
C TYR A 59 -15.99 7.19 2.29
N LEU A 60 -15.46 8.18 1.58
CA LEU A 60 -16.14 9.45 1.44
C LEU A 60 -17.45 9.33 0.64
N HIS A 61 -17.43 8.57 -0.46
CA HIS A 61 -18.65 8.27 -1.23
C HIS A 61 -19.73 7.62 -0.34
N ARG A 62 -19.35 6.70 0.56
CA ARG A 62 -20.30 6.09 1.52
C ARG A 62 -20.94 7.11 2.47
N LEU A 63 -20.21 8.12 2.91
CA LEU A 63 -20.81 9.22 3.69
C LEU A 63 -21.77 10.07 2.83
N MET A 64 -21.38 10.39 1.61
CA MET A 64 -22.23 11.14 0.68
C MET A 64 -23.52 10.37 0.33
N GLN A 65 -23.46 9.05 0.21
CA GLN A 65 -24.65 8.18 0.06
C GLN A 65 -25.64 8.28 1.24
N ARG A 66 -25.17 8.70 2.41
CA ARG A 66 -25.99 8.97 3.60
C ARG A 66 -26.50 10.42 3.68
N GLY A 67 -26.18 11.26 2.67
CA GLY A 67 -26.47 12.68 2.68
C GLY A 67 -25.54 13.52 3.57
N GLU A 68 -24.40 12.97 3.97
CA GLU A 68 -23.40 13.61 4.83
C GLU A 68 -22.16 14.01 4.03
N ALA A 69 -21.33 14.91 4.54
CA ALA A 69 -20.03 15.30 3.98
C ALA A 69 -20.07 15.82 2.51
N LEU A 70 -21.15 16.44 2.08
CA LEU A 70 -21.30 16.99 0.72
C LEU A 70 -20.37 18.20 0.46
N ASP A 71 -19.80 18.78 1.49
CA ASP A 71 -18.82 19.87 1.46
C ASP A 71 -17.36 19.37 1.61
N TRP A 72 -17.12 18.08 1.40
CA TRP A 72 -15.83 17.44 1.52
C TRP A 72 -15.38 16.73 0.23
N ALA A 73 -15.95 17.08 -0.92
CA ALA A 73 -15.60 16.44 -2.17
C ALA A 73 -14.07 16.53 -2.46
N ILE A 74 -13.58 15.54 -3.18
CA ILE A 74 -12.16 15.40 -3.49
C ILE A 74 -11.86 16.10 -4.81
N VAL A 75 -10.81 16.91 -4.80
CA VAL A 75 -10.12 17.37 -6.00
C VAL A 75 -8.83 16.59 -6.12
N GLY A 76 -8.69 15.83 -7.20
CA GLY A 76 -7.49 15.04 -7.48
C GLY A 76 -6.35 15.92 -7.98
N ALA A 77 -5.12 15.47 -7.76
CA ALA A 77 -3.91 16.11 -8.26
C ALA A 77 -2.81 15.09 -8.56
N GLY A 78 -1.91 15.46 -9.45
CA GLY A 78 -0.67 14.77 -9.73
C GLY A 78 0.39 15.78 -10.12
N ILE A 79 1.65 15.39 -10.07
CA ILE A 79 2.77 16.26 -10.44
C ILE A 79 3.67 15.67 -11.52
N MET A 80 3.53 14.37 -11.77
CA MET A 80 4.37 13.65 -12.73
C MET A 80 3.79 13.74 -14.16
N ALA A 81 4.66 13.65 -15.15
CA ALA A 81 4.23 13.74 -16.56
C ALA A 81 3.18 12.67 -16.92
N PHE A 82 3.25 11.47 -16.34
CA PHE A 82 2.29 10.40 -16.58
C PHE A 82 0.90 10.67 -15.96
N ASP A 83 0.80 11.53 -14.96
CA ASP A 83 -0.47 11.92 -14.34
C ASP A 83 -1.38 12.70 -15.31
N LYS A 84 -0.80 13.31 -16.36
CA LYS A 84 -1.57 14.00 -17.42
C LYS A 84 -2.55 13.07 -18.12
N GLU A 85 -2.14 11.83 -18.40
CA GLU A 85 -3.00 10.84 -19.02
C GLU A 85 -4.13 10.41 -18.07
N GLN A 86 -3.80 10.17 -16.80
CA GLN A 86 -4.80 9.81 -15.78
C GLN A 86 -5.82 10.93 -15.58
N ARG A 87 -5.37 12.19 -15.53
CA ARG A 87 -6.24 13.36 -15.48
C ARG A 87 -7.21 13.39 -16.66
N GLN A 88 -6.72 13.21 -17.90
CA GLN A 88 -7.57 13.20 -19.10
C GLN A 88 -8.62 12.11 -19.04
N LYS A 89 -8.25 10.89 -18.61
CA LYS A 89 -9.18 9.77 -18.44
C LYS A 89 -10.30 10.14 -17.46
N LEU A 90 -9.96 10.62 -16.28
CA LEU A 90 -10.93 10.91 -15.22
C LEU A 90 -11.83 12.10 -15.59
N LEU A 91 -11.27 13.21 -16.11
CA LEU A 91 -12.08 14.35 -16.54
C LEU A 91 -13.02 14.00 -17.70
N SER A 92 -12.63 13.07 -18.57
CA SER A 92 -13.49 12.63 -19.67
C SER A 92 -14.77 11.92 -19.24
N GLN A 93 -14.87 11.56 -17.95
CA GLN A 93 -15.98 10.86 -17.32
C GLN A 93 -16.40 11.49 -15.98
N ASP A 94 -16.30 12.83 -15.91
CA ASP A 94 -16.71 13.67 -14.75
C ASP A 94 -16.11 13.19 -13.41
N CYS A 95 -14.89 12.66 -13.41
CA CYS A 95 -14.17 12.08 -12.27
C CYS A 95 -14.90 10.90 -11.61
N LEU A 96 -15.89 10.31 -12.25
CA LEU A 96 -16.52 9.07 -11.81
C LEU A 96 -15.56 7.89 -11.97
N THR A 97 -15.68 6.88 -11.13
CA THR A 97 -14.91 5.64 -11.24
C THR A 97 -15.80 4.44 -10.98
N THR A 98 -15.75 3.46 -11.88
CA THR A 98 -16.35 2.14 -11.65
C THR A 98 -15.43 1.32 -10.75
N LEU A 99 -15.93 0.92 -9.59
CA LEU A 99 -15.29 -0.06 -8.72
C LEU A 99 -15.92 -1.44 -8.95
N VAL A 100 -15.09 -2.45 -9.14
CA VAL A 100 -15.51 -3.85 -9.21
C VAL A 100 -14.87 -4.59 -8.04
N GLU A 101 -15.69 -4.95 -7.09
CA GLU A 101 -15.29 -5.78 -5.96
C GLU A 101 -15.27 -7.24 -6.37
N LEU A 102 -14.13 -7.89 -6.20
CA LEU A 102 -13.89 -9.28 -6.57
C LEU A 102 -13.92 -10.17 -5.32
N ASP A 103 -15.05 -10.80 -5.11
CA ASP A 103 -15.26 -11.79 -4.05
C ASP A 103 -15.13 -13.20 -4.63
N PRO A 104 -14.61 -14.21 -3.89
CA PRO A 104 -14.60 -15.61 -4.36
C PRO A 104 -15.96 -16.10 -4.86
N ASP A 105 -17.04 -15.72 -4.16
CA ASP A 105 -18.41 -16.16 -4.42
C ASP A 105 -19.17 -15.28 -5.44
N GLY A 106 -18.55 -14.16 -5.88
CA GLY A 106 -19.23 -13.27 -6.83
C GLY A 106 -18.43 -12.00 -7.16
N GLN A 107 -19.18 -11.00 -7.60
CA GLN A 107 -18.65 -9.65 -7.80
C GLN A 107 -19.75 -8.63 -7.54
N SER A 108 -19.38 -7.47 -7.02
CA SER A 108 -20.27 -6.31 -6.94
C SER A 108 -19.69 -5.15 -7.75
N VAL A 109 -20.57 -4.28 -8.27
CA VAL A 109 -20.18 -3.16 -9.11
C VAL A 109 -20.80 -1.89 -8.59
N GLU A 110 -19.98 -0.86 -8.43
CA GLU A 110 -20.41 0.45 -7.94
C GLU A 110 -19.68 1.56 -8.70
N VAL A 111 -20.41 2.62 -9.06
CA VAL A 111 -19.81 3.86 -9.54
C VAL A 111 -19.73 4.83 -8.37
N ILE A 112 -18.51 5.24 -8.02
CA ILE A 112 -18.28 6.25 -6.98
C ILE A 112 -18.18 7.64 -7.58
N GLY A 113 -18.69 8.66 -6.86
CA GLY A 113 -18.77 10.03 -7.33
C GLY A 113 -18.27 11.09 -6.34
N SER A 114 -17.47 10.71 -5.34
CA SER A 114 -16.93 11.63 -4.34
C SER A 114 -15.83 12.57 -4.86
N MET A 115 -15.29 12.30 -6.03
CA MET A 115 -14.34 13.16 -6.74
C MET A 115 -15.08 14.05 -7.73
N ILE A 116 -14.72 15.34 -7.79
CA ILE A 116 -15.41 16.34 -8.63
C ILE A 116 -14.52 17.05 -9.63
N ASP A 117 -13.19 16.98 -9.46
CA ASP A 117 -12.24 17.68 -10.33
C ASP A 117 -10.85 17.04 -10.25
N TYR A 118 -9.97 17.41 -11.18
CA TYR A 118 -8.56 17.05 -11.17
C TYR A 118 -7.73 18.26 -11.64
N VAL A 119 -6.86 18.75 -10.75
CA VAL A 119 -6.03 19.94 -11.00
C VAL A 119 -5.15 19.79 -12.24
N GLU A 120 -4.98 20.85 -13.00
CA GLU A 120 -4.05 20.88 -14.11
C GLU A 120 -2.59 20.74 -13.65
N ILE A 121 -1.79 19.99 -14.42
CA ILE A 121 -0.36 19.81 -14.14
C ILE A 121 0.39 20.93 -14.87
N THR A 122 0.86 21.90 -14.10
CA THR A 122 1.52 23.11 -14.58
C THR A 122 2.96 23.16 -14.09
N ASP A 123 3.78 23.98 -14.78
CA ASP A 123 5.15 24.23 -14.35
C ASP A 123 5.17 24.88 -12.95
N GLY A 124 6.10 24.44 -12.11
CA GLY A 124 6.20 24.89 -10.72
C GLY A 124 5.00 24.58 -9.85
N ASN A 125 4.13 23.64 -10.28
CA ASN A 125 2.93 23.21 -9.57
C ASN A 125 1.96 24.35 -9.20
N SER A 126 1.93 25.44 -9.98
CA SER A 126 1.16 26.64 -9.68
C SER A 126 -0.33 26.37 -9.50
N ALA A 127 -0.96 25.60 -10.39
CA ALA A 127 -2.38 25.28 -10.29
C ALA A 127 -2.70 24.42 -9.04
N LEU A 128 -1.80 23.50 -8.64
CA LEU A 128 -1.93 22.74 -7.41
C LEU A 128 -1.83 23.64 -6.18
N ILE A 129 -0.84 24.55 -6.16
CA ILE A 129 -0.67 25.53 -5.07
C ILE A 129 -1.93 26.40 -4.97
N GLU A 130 -2.41 26.96 -6.11
CA GLU A 130 -3.64 27.77 -6.14
C GLU A 130 -4.86 27.02 -5.59
N ARG A 131 -4.95 25.72 -5.82
CA ARG A 131 -6.04 24.90 -5.28
C ARG A 131 -5.87 24.69 -3.77
N MET A 132 -4.68 24.35 -3.30
CA MET A 132 -4.41 24.08 -1.88
C MET A 132 -4.57 25.33 -0.99
N ILE A 133 -4.41 26.53 -1.53
CA ILE A 133 -4.56 27.77 -0.73
C ILE A 133 -6.03 28.17 -0.49
N GLN A 134 -7.01 27.59 -1.17
CA GLN A 134 -8.41 27.94 -1.00
C GLN A 134 -8.88 27.63 0.43
N SER A 135 -9.69 28.51 1.00
CA SER A 135 -10.15 28.40 2.40
C SER A 135 -11.12 27.23 2.66
N ASP A 136 -11.77 26.72 1.62
CA ASP A 136 -12.63 25.54 1.66
C ASP A 136 -11.83 24.23 1.76
N ILE A 137 -10.57 24.20 1.33
CA ILE A 137 -9.69 23.05 1.48
C ILE A 137 -9.19 22.97 2.92
N LYS A 138 -9.51 21.85 3.57
CA LYS A 138 -9.20 21.57 4.98
C LYS A 138 -8.28 20.38 5.18
N ILE A 139 -8.20 19.50 4.16
CA ILE A 139 -7.31 18.33 4.15
C ILE A 139 -6.55 18.31 2.84
N ILE A 140 -5.23 18.09 2.93
CA ILE A 140 -4.37 17.73 1.80
C ILE A 140 -3.89 16.31 2.06
N SER A 141 -4.34 15.34 1.27
CA SER A 141 -4.00 13.94 1.44
C SER A 141 -3.08 13.43 0.32
N LEU A 142 -2.28 12.41 0.62
CA LEU A 142 -1.23 11.90 -0.25
C LEU A 142 -1.25 10.38 -0.37
N THR A 143 -1.03 9.90 -1.61
CA THR A 143 -0.57 8.53 -1.92
C THR A 143 0.49 8.64 -3.01
N VAL A 144 1.73 8.97 -2.59
CA VAL A 144 2.85 9.28 -3.49
C VAL A 144 3.93 8.21 -3.49
N THR A 145 3.66 7.10 -2.82
CA THR A 145 4.54 5.96 -2.57
C THR A 145 5.71 6.29 -1.62
N GLU A 146 6.31 5.24 -1.07
CA GLU A 146 7.35 5.32 -0.03
C GLU A 146 8.57 6.12 -0.52
N GLY A 147 9.02 5.86 -1.76
CA GLY A 147 10.16 6.56 -2.37
C GLY A 147 9.93 8.06 -2.59
N GLY A 148 8.67 8.50 -2.61
CA GLY A 148 8.31 9.91 -2.81
C GLY A 148 8.66 10.82 -1.63
N TYR A 149 8.98 10.27 -0.44
CA TYR A 149 9.24 11.05 0.78
C TYR A 149 10.67 11.53 0.94
N PHE A 150 11.58 11.16 0.03
CA PHE A 150 12.99 11.61 0.06
C PHE A 150 13.69 11.33 1.40
N GLN A 151 13.44 10.18 2.00
CA GLN A 151 14.06 9.80 3.27
C GLN A 151 15.53 9.36 3.05
N ASP A 152 16.42 9.82 3.91
CA ASP A 152 17.75 9.24 4.04
C ASP A 152 17.63 7.82 4.65
N PRO A 153 18.09 6.78 3.96
CA PRO A 153 17.93 5.40 4.41
C PRO A 153 18.63 5.09 5.74
N ASN A 154 19.61 5.90 6.14
CA ASN A 154 20.38 5.69 7.39
C ASN A 154 19.70 6.33 8.60
N THR A 155 19.01 7.45 8.40
CA THR A 155 18.45 8.27 9.51
C THR A 155 16.93 8.24 9.55
N GLY A 156 16.26 7.93 8.43
CA GLY A 156 14.82 8.05 8.27
C GLY A 156 14.29 9.49 8.24
N ASP A 157 15.18 10.47 8.24
CA ASP A 157 14.82 11.88 8.12
C ASP A 157 14.83 12.31 6.64
N LEU A 158 14.37 13.54 6.35
CA LEU A 158 14.44 14.09 5.00
C LEU A 158 15.90 14.18 4.52
N ASP A 159 16.21 13.60 3.36
CA ASP A 159 17.50 13.82 2.69
C ASP A 159 17.59 15.26 2.19
N CYS A 160 18.09 16.13 3.06
CA CYS A 160 18.32 17.54 2.73
C CYS A 160 19.38 17.74 1.64
N THR A 161 20.13 16.72 1.24
CA THR A 161 21.14 16.80 0.18
C THR A 161 20.59 16.44 -1.20
N HIS A 162 19.40 15.84 -1.26
CA HIS A 162 18.77 15.48 -2.51
C HIS A 162 18.60 16.69 -3.44
N PRO A 163 18.98 16.63 -4.73
CA PRO A 163 18.98 17.76 -5.64
C PRO A 163 17.63 18.47 -5.77
N ASP A 164 16.52 17.73 -5.80
CA ASP A 164 15.17 18.32 -5.92
C ASP A 164 14.73 19.00 -4.62
N ILE A 165 15.13 18.48 -3.45
CA ILE A 165 14.89 19.12 -2.14
C ILE A 165 15.69 20.43 -2.02
N GLN A 166 16.96 20.42 -2.42
CA GLN A 166 17.78 21.63 -2.48
C GLN A 166 17.20 22.67 -3.47
N PHE A 167 16.71 22.20 -4.62
CA PHE A 167 16.07 23.08 -5.59
C PHE A 167 14.84 23.76 -4.99
N ASP A 168 13.92 22.99 -4.36
CA ASP A 168 12.69 23.53 -3.78
C ASP A 168 12.95 24.49 -2.62
N ALA A 169 13.95 24.20 -1.79
CA ALA A 169 14.37 25.10 -0.72
C ALA A 169 14.86 26.47 -1.25
N GLY A 170 15.51 26.49 -2.43
CA GLY A 170 15.98 27.71 -3.09
C GLY A 170 14.96 28.38 -4.01
N ASN A 171 13.90 27.67 -4.43
CA ASN A 171 12.92 28.13 -5.43
C ASN A 171 11.49 27.91 -4.96
N THR A 172 11.16 28.40 -3.78
CA THR A 172 9.91 28.12 -3.07
C THR A 172 8.64 28.45 -3.88
N GLN A 173 8.69 29.45 -4.77
CA GLN A 173 7.55 29.89 -5.57
C GLN A 173 7.29 29.01 -6.83
N SER A 174 8.25 28.15 -7.19
CA SER A 174 8.15 27.28 -8.38
C SER A 174 8.75 25.90 -8.08
N PRO A 175 8.21 25.20 -7.08
CA PRO A 175 8.74 23.92 -6.61
C PRO A 175 8.53 22.79 -7.60
N LYS A 176 9.42 21.80 -7.57
CA LYS A 176 9.34 20.59 -8.37
C LYS A 176 8.62 19.45 -7.66
N THR A 177 8.81 19.33 -6.34
CA THR A 177 8.28 18.21 -5.57
C THR A 177 6.89 18.51 -5.00
N VAL A 178 6.18 17.45 -4.62
CA VAL A 178 4.92 17.56 -3.86
C VAL A 178 5.12 18.37 -2.58
N PHE A 179 6.20 18.09 -1.86
CA PHE A 179 6.46 18.72 -0.57
C PHE A 179 6.82 20.21 -0.71
N GLY A 180 7.55 20.57 -1.77
CA GLY A 180 7.76 21.96 -2.11
C GLY A 180 6.47 22.70 -2.41
N ALA A 181 5.55 22.08 -3.18
CA ALA A 181 4.24 22.65 -3.47
C ALA A 181 3.38 22.80 -2.21
N ILE A 182 3.43 21.83 -1.28
CA ILE A 182 2.73 21.89 0.02
C ILE A 182 3.31 23.03 0.88
N VAL A 183 4.64 23.13 1.00
CA VAL A 183 5.30 24.19 1.79
C VAL A 183 4.93 25.57 1.26
N GLU A 184 4.94 25.76 -0.07
CA GLU A 184 4.54 27.03 -0.67
C GLU A 184 3.06 27.35 -0.43
N ALA A 185 2.19 26.35 -0.58
CA ALA A 185 0.77 26.54 -0.27
C ALA A 185 0.56 26.93 1.20
N LEU A 186 1.26 26.31 2.15
CA LEU A 186 1.19 26.65 3.58
C LEU A 186 1.72 28.07 3.87
N ARG A 187 2.82 28.47 3.20
CA ARG A 187 3.34 29.83 3.27
C ARG A 187 2.29 30.86 2.81
N LEU A 188 1.64 30.61 1.70
CA LEU A 188 0.60 31.48 1.15
C LEU A 188 -0.68 31.48 2.02
N ARG A 189 -1.11 30.33 2.55
CA ARG A 189 -2.24 30.24 3.48
C ARG A 189 -2.00 31.06 4.75
N ARG A 190 -0.79 30.97 5.33
CA ARG A 190 -0.37 31.80 6.48
C ARG A 190 -0.45 33.30 6.14
N LEU A 191 0.10 33.70 4.98
CA LEU A 191 0.12 35.08 4.51
C LEU A 191 -1.31 35.63 4.28
N GLN A 192 -2.17 34.83 3.64
CA GLN A 192 -3.56 35.19 3.30
C GLN A 192 -4.55 34.98 4.45
N ARG A 193 -4.09 34.40 5.59
CA ARG A 193 -4.92 34.06 6.76
C ARG A 193 -6.06 33.05 6.45
N ASN A 194 -5.83 32.13 5.52
CA ASN A 194 -6.78 31.07 5.16
C ASN A 194 -6.78 29.89 6.16
N GLY A 195 -5.98 29.99 7.21
CA GLY A 195 -5.87 28.98 8.28
C GLY A 195 -5.00 27.75 7.93
N PRO A 196 -4.69 26.93 8.94
CA PRO A 196 -3.96 25.68 8.75
C PRO A 196 -4.82 24.62 8.05
N VAL A 197 -4.19 23.53 7.66
CA VAL A 197 -4.83 22.34 7.09
C VAL A 197 -4.25 21.09 7.72
N THR A 198 -5.00 19.99 7.65
CA THR A 198 -4.49 18.67 7.97
C THR A 198 -3.74 18.10 6.75
N LEU A 199 -2.52 17.65 6.95
CA LEU A 199 -1.72 16.93 5.98
C LEU A 199 -1.80 15.43 6.30
N GLN A 200 -2.38 14.64 5.41
CA GLN A 200 -2.73 13.25 5.67
C GLN A 200 -2.02 12.32 4.69
N SER A 201 -1.04 11.59 5.17
CA SER A 201 -0.46 10.49 4.39
C SER A 201 -1.38 9.26 4.45
N CYS A 202 -1.58 8.64 3.29
CA CYS A 202 -2.23 7.34 3.15
C CYS A 202 -1.29 6.34 2.45
N ASP A 203 0.01 6.59 2.51
CA ASP A 203 1.05 5.69 2.01
C ASP A 203 1.33 4.57 3.02
N ASN A 204 1.85 3.46 2.52
CA ASN A 204 2.15 2.27 3.33
C ASN A 204 3.52 2.41 4.03
N LEU A 205 3.63 3.43 4.87
CA LEU A 205 4.81 3.73 5.70
C LEU A 205 4.42 3.68 7.17
N GLN A 206 5.26 3.07 7.99
CA GLN A 206 5.05 3.05 9.43
C GLN A 206 5.23 4.45 10.02
N GLY A 207 4.21 4.95 10.74
CA GLY A 207 4.20 6.30 11.25
C GLY A 207 4.18 7.36 10.14
N ASN A 208 3.42 7.13 9.10
CA ASN A 208 3.37 7.94 7.88
C ASN A 208 3.05 9.43 8.13
N GLY A 209 2.20 9.75 9.11
CA GLY A 209 1.92 11.13 9.51
C GLY A 209 3.16 11.81 10.12
N ASN A 210 3.91 11.09 10.96
CA ASN A 210 5.16 11.58 11.54
C ASN A 210 6.24 11.82 10.47
N ILE A 211 6.34 10.91 9.49
CA ILE A 211 7.26 11.05 8.36
C ILE A 211 6.87 12.29 7.53
N LEU A 212 5.58 12.43 7.20
CA LEU A 212 5.09 13.60 6.47
C LEU A 212 5.38 14.92 7.21
N ARG A 213 5.15 14.96 8.54
CA ARG A 213 5.48 16.11 9.38
C ARG A 213 6.98 16.45 9.31
N LYS A 214 7.85 15.44 9.52
CA LYS A 214 9.30 15.64 9.43
C LYS A 214 9.72 16.19 8.07
N THR A 215 9.20 15.62 6.99
CA THR A 215 9.52 16.03 5.61
C THR A 215 9.12 17.48 5.35
N VAL A 216 7.85 17.84 5.64
CA VAL A 216 7.32 19.18 5.36
C VAL A 216 7.99 20.26 6.25
N VAL A 217 8.13 19.97 7.55
CA VAL A 217 8.73 20.91 8.51
C VAL A 217 10.23 21.10 8.22
N SER A 218 10.95 20.01 7.89
CA SER A 218 12.37 20.11 7.56
C SER A 218 12.60 20.90 6.27
N LEU A 219 11.82 20.65 5.21
CA LEU A 219 11.91 21.42 3.97
C LEU A 219 11.55 22.90 4.20
N ALA A 220 10.50 23.20 4.94
CA ALA A 220 10.14 24.57 5.29
C ALA A 220 11.26 25.28 6.07
N LYS A 221 11.93 24.57 6.99
CA LYS A 221 13.02 25.11 7.80
C LYS A 221 14.24 25.52 6.96
N MET A 222 14.49 24.85 5.83
CA MET A 222 15.61 25.21 4.93
C MET A 222 15.43 26.59 4.30
N SER A 223 14.19 27.05 4.09
CA SER A 223 13.90 28.36 3.46
C SER A 223 13.36 29.40 4.43
N ASP A 224 12.49 29.03 5.37
CA ASP A 224 11.87 29.94 6.36
C ASP A 224 11.64 29.21 7.70
N PRO A 225 12.57 29.34 8.68
CA PRO A 225 12.38 28.70 9.99
C PRO A 225 11.12 29.15 10.73
N SER A 226 10.62 30.38 10.47
CA SER A 226 9.40 30.86 11.12
C SER A 226 8.14 30.21 10.53
N LEU A 227 8.17 29.87 9.24
CA LEU A 227 7.13 29.08 8.61
C LEU A 227 7.14 27.65 9.15
N ALA A 228 8.31 27.04 9.29
CA ALA A 228 8.45 25.70 9.85
C ALA A 228 7.83 25.61 11.25
N SER A 229 8.12 26.56 12.14
CA SER A 229 7.50 26.62 13.48
C SER A 229 5.98 26.77 13.40
N TRP A 230 5.49 27.65 12.51
CA TRP A 230 4.06 27.84 12.34
C TRP A 230 3.35 26.56 11.82
N ILE A 231 3.96 25.85 10.88
CA ILE A 231 3.43 24.57 10.36
C ILE A 231 3.36 23.55 11.49
N ASP A 232 4.45 23.41 12.25
CA ASP A 232 4.57 22.43 13.33
C ASP A 232 3.56 22.65 14.47
N GLU A 233 3.24 23.92 14.76
CA GLU A 233 2.31 24.31 15.83
C GLU A 233 0.84 24.32 15.41
N ASN A 234 0.53 24.51 14.12
CA ASN A 234 -0.83 24.78 13.69
C ASN A 234 -1.44 23.71 12.75
N CYS A 235 -0.63 23.03 11.96
CA CYS A 235 -1.09 21.96 11.06
C CYS A 235 -1.14 20.61 11.79
N SER A 236 -2.00 19.72 11.35
CA SER A 236 -2.10 18.35 11.88
C SER A 236 -1.56 17.34 10.89
N PHE A 237 -0.98 16.24 11.41
CA PHE A 237 -0.36 15.18 10.64
C PHE A 237 -0.77 13.81 11.22
N PRO A 238 -2.04 13.39 11.09
CA PRO A 238 -2.48 12.13 11.66
C PRO A 238 -1.74 10.94 11.03
N ASN A 239 -1.29 10.00 11.86
CA ASN A 239 -0.86 8.70 11.37
C ASN A 239 -2.07 7.91 10.89
N SER A 240 -1.88 7.09 9.87
CA SER A 240 -2.94 6.24 9.35
C SER A 240 -2.42 4.87 8.89
N MET A 241 -3.17 3.82 9.14
CA MET A 241 -2.96 2.51 8.55
C MET A 241 -4.07 2.23 7.54
N VAL A 242 -3.69 1.88 6.33
CA VAL A 242 -4.58 1.61 5.21
C VAL A 242 -4.34 0.19 4.68
N ASP A 243 -5.41 -0.52 4.34
CA ASP A 243 -5.31 -1.86 3.78
C ASP A 243 -6.46 -2.16 2.82
N CYS A 244 -6.11 -2.51 1.60
CA CYS A 244 -6.97 -3.05 0.55
C CYS A 244 -6.07 -3.55 -0.58
N ILE A 245 -6.26 -4.75 -1.08
CA ILE A 245 -5.54 -5.23 -2.27
C ILE A 245 -6.24 -4.67 -3.51
N VAL A 246 -5.53 -3.81 -4.23
CA VAL A 246 -6.02 -3.14 -5.44
C VAL A 246 -5.01 -3.36 -6.55
N PRO A 247 -5.27 -4.31 -7.47
CA PRO A 247 -4.40 -4.54 -8.63
C PRO A 247 -4.30 -3.34 -9.56
N ALA A 248 -3.24 -3.28 -10.34
CA ALA A 248 -3.12 -2.28 -11.40
C ALA A 248 -4.19 -2.51 -12.47
N THR A 249 -4.78 -1.43 -12.99
CA THR A 249 -5.74 -1.52 -14.10
C THR A 249 -5.00 -1.79 -15.41
N GLY A 250 -5.25 -2.94 -15.97
CA GLY A 250 -4.79 -3.35 -17.30
C GLY A 250 -5.95 -3.61 -18.25
N ARG A 251 -5.66 -4.36 -19.30
CA ARG A 251 -6.66 -4.73 -20.31
C ARG A 251 -7.77 -5.63 -19.72
N THR A 252 -7.39 -6.53 -18.83
CA THR A 252 -8.32 -7.47 -18.17
C THR A 252 -9.39 -6.74 -17.38
N GLU A 253 -8.99 -5.76 -16.55
CA GLU A 253 -9.90 -4.98 -15.71
C GLU A 253 -10.85 -4.12 -16.56
N ILE A 254 -10.34 -3.52 -17.64
CA ILE A 254 -11.15 -2.78 -18.61
C ILE A 254 -12.15 -3.70 -19.30
N ASP A 255 -11.75 -4.91 -19.68
CA ASP A 255 -12.63 -5.86 -20.38
C ASP A 255 -13.69 -6.45 -19.41
N ILE A 256 -13.39 -6.61 -18.13
CA ILE A 256 -14.38 -6.93 -17.09
C ILE A 256 -15.48 -5.87 -17.09
N VAL A 257 -15.13 -4.60 -16.97
CA VAL A 257 -16.13 -3.51 -16.91
C VAL A 257 -16.93 -3.37 -18.21
N LYS A 258 -16.28 -3.57 -19.37
CA LYS A 258 -16.99 -3.62 -20.67
C LYS A 258 -18.01 -4.78 -20.74
N SER A 259 -17.67 -5.96 -20.20
CA SER A 259 -18.60 -7.09 -20.17
C SER A 259 -19.86 -6.82 -19.35
N LEU A 260 -19.82 -5.82 -18.46
CA LEU A 260 -20.93 -5.33 -17.67
C LEU A 260 -21.74 -4.21 -18.37
N GLY A 261 -21.44 -3.93 -19.65
CA GLY A 261 -22.10 -2.88 -20.42
C GLY A 261 -21.62 -1.45 -20.14
N ILE A 262 -20.51 -1.29 -19.43
CA ILE A 262 -19.98 0.00 -18.98
C ILE A 262 -18.72 0.34 -19.78
N LYS A 263 -18.60 1.60 -20.21
CA LYS A 263 -17.38 2.16 -20.78
C LYS A 263 -16.76 3.12 -19.77
N ASP A 264 -15.80 2.62 -19.01
CA ASP A 264 -14.95 3.39 -18.10
C ASP A 264 -13.51 3.30 -18.62
N THR A 265 -12.80 4.42 -18.65
CA THR A 265 -11.42 4.52 -19.15
C THR A 265 -10.39 4.26 -18.05
N ALA A 266 -10.82 4.28 -16.80
CA ALA A 266 -9.97 4.12 -15.62
C ALA A 266 -10.68 3.34 -14.51
N PRO A 267 -11.29 2.16 -14.79
CA PRO A 267 -11.97 1.37 -13.76
C PRO A 267 -10.97 0.84 -12.74
N VAL A 268 -11.48 0.43 -11.58
CA VAL A 268 -10.65 -0.17 -10.53
C VAL A 268 -11.29 -1.49 -10.08
N THR A 269 -10.49 -2.55 -10.06
CA THR A 269 -10.83 -3.81 -9.40
C THR A 269 -10.15 -3.87 -8.04
N HIS A 270 -10.79 -4.46 -7.05
CA HIS A 270 -10.26 -4.60 -5.69
C HIS A 270 -10.86 -5.81 -4.99
N GLU A 271 -10.21 -6.24 -3.90
CA GLU A 271 -10.75 -7.27 -3.04
C GLU A 271 -11.98 -6.82 -2.25
N ASN A 272 -12.69 -7.76 -1.62
CA ASN A 272 -13.85 -7.49 -0.76
C ASN A 272 -13.47 -7.06 0.67
N PHE A 273 -12.25 -6.59 0.88
CA PHE A 273 -11.76 -6.10 2.17
C PHE A 273 -11.23 -4.67 2.05
N ARG A 274 -11.54 -3.85 3.04
CA ARG A 274 -10.94 -2.52 3.24
C ARG A 274 -10.79 -2.28 4.73
N GLN A 275 -9.66 -1.74 5.12
CA GLN A 275 -9.44 -1.25 6.46
C GLN A 275 -8.76 0.12 6.41
N TRP A 276 -9.25 1.03 7.21
CA TRP A 276 -8.65 2.33 7.44
C TRP A 276 -8.68 2.64 8.92
N VAL A 277 -7.51 2.81 9.51
CA VAL A 277 -7.33 3.24 10.89
C VAL A 277 -6.59 4.57 10.85
N ILE A 278 -7.02 5.57 11.59
CA ILE A 278 -6.43 6.91 11.57
C ILE A 278 -6.54 7.58 12.94
N GLU A 279 -5.56 8.40 13.30
CA GLU A 279 -5.60 9.27 14.47
C GLU A 279 -6.65 10.37 14.29
N ASP A 280 -7.42 10.65 15.35
CA ASP A 280 -8.38 11.76 15.34
C ASP A 280 -7.71 13.11 15.62
N ASN A 281 -6.77 13.50 14.76
CA ASN A 281 -5.98 14.72 14.88
C ASN A 281 -6.14 15.61 13.62
N PHE A 282 -7.19 16.42 13.60
CA PHE A 282 -7.57 17.26 12.46
C PHE A 282 -7.78 18.72 12.86
N CYS A 283 -6.84 19.61 12.48
CA CYS A 283 -6.87 21.02 12.89
C CYS A 283 -7.98 21.87 12.24
N ALA A 284 -8.57 21.42 11.13
CA ALA A 284 -9.62 22.13 10.39
C ALA A 284 -10.94 21.35 10.26
N GLY A 285 -11.10 20.30 11.07
CA GLY A 285 -12.22 19.37 11.00
C GLY A 285 -12.04 18.28 9.94
N ARG A 286 -12.96 17.32 9.92
CA ARG A 286 -12.94 16.14 9.04
C ARG A 286 -14.34 15.58 8.79
N PRO A 287 -14.57 14.79 7.74
CA PRO A 287 -15.75 13.95 7.59
C PRO A 287 -15.88 12.95 8.75
N ALA A 288 -17.10 12.55 9.07
CA ALA A 288 -17.38 11.55 10.11
C ALA A 288 -17.20 10.11 9.58
N TRP A 289 -15.98 9.79 9.14
CA TRP A 289 -15.63 8.51 8.49
C TRP A 289 -15.89 7.27 9.37
N GLU A 290 -15.88 7.42 10.70
CA GLU A 290 -16.25 6.37 11.64
C GLU A 290 -17.67 5.83 11.42
N LYS A 291 -18.57 6.62 10.86
CA LYS A 291 -19.94 6.19 10.52
C LYS A 291 -20.00 5.21 9.35
N VAL A 292 -18.93 5.08 8.61
CA VAL A 292 -18.84 4.19 7.44
C VAL A 292 -17.72 3.17 7.56
N GLY A 293 -17.21 2.95 8.78
CA GLY A 293 -16.32 1.85 9.10
C GLY A 293 -14.83 2.18 9.21
N VAL A 294 -14.46 3.48 9.19
CA VAL A 294 -13.09 3.88 9.53
C VAL A 294 -12.91 3.79 11.05
N THR A 295 -11.81 3.22 11.48
CA THR A 295 -11.45 3.15 12.91
C THR A 295 -10.65 4.40 13.29
N MET A 296 -11.19 5.17 14.25
CA MET A 296 -10.42 6.23 14.91
C MET A 296 -9.66 5.63 16.07
N SER A 297 -8.34 5.85 16.14
CA SER A 297 -7.50 5.27 17.17
C SER A 297 -6.41 6.24 17.62
N ASP A 298 -6.13 6.26 18.91
CA ASP A 298 -4.97 6.96 19.47
C ASP A 298 -3.67 6.14 19.34
N ASP A 299 -3.79 4.85 18.99
CA ASP A 299 -2.68 3.94 18.75
C ASP A 299 -2.81 3.26 17.37
N VAL A 300 -2.49 4.00 16.32
CA VAL A 300 -2.43 3.47 14.95
C VAL A 300 -1.25 2.50 14.79
N HIS A 301 -0.17 2.70 15.58
CA HIS A 301 1.04 1.90 15.48
C HIS A 301 0.80 0.41 15.81
N ALA A 302 -0.09 0.11 16.75
CA ALA A 302 -0.46 -1.28 17.05
C ALA A 302 -1.08 -1.98 15.83
N PHE A 303 -1.97 -1.28 15.11
CA PHE A 303 -2.57 -1.81 13.87
C PHE A 303 -1.55 -1.94 12.74
N GLU A 304 -0.62 -0.98 12.60
CA GLU A 304 0.49 -1.08 11.63
C GLU A 304 1.35 -2.31 11.94
N THR A 305 1.71 -2.52 13.20
CA THR A 305 2.51 -3.67 13.64
C THR A 305 1.81 -4.98 13.32
N MET A 306 0.52 -5.10 13.63
CA MET A 306 -0.27 -6.29 13.31
C MET A 306 -0.26 -6.57 11.80
N LYS A 307 -0.51 -5.55 10.97
CA LYS A 307 -0.49 -5.67 9.51
C LYS A 307 0.90 -6.05 8.99
N ILE A 308 1.95 -5.39 9.45
CA ILE A 308 3.33 -5.63 9.00
C ILE A 308 3.77 -7.05 9.35
N CYS A 309 3.60 -7.45 10.61
CA CYS A 309 4.07 -8.74 11.08
C CYS A 309 3.25 -9.92 10.53
N LEU A 310 1.93 -9.77 10.35
CA LEU A 310 1.08 -10.88 9.93
C LEU A 310 0.81 -10.86 8.41
N LEU A 311 0.38 -9.74 7.84
CA LEU A 311 0.05 -9.69 6.41
C LEU A 311 1.31 -9.55 5.54
N ASN A 312 2.16 -8.57 5.83
CA ASN A 312 3.31 -8.29 4.96
C ASN A 312 4.39 -9.37 5.09
N ALA A 313 4.71 -9.83 6.31
CA ALA A 313 5.61 -10.98 6.50
C ALA A 313 4.99 -12.27 5.93
N GLY A 314 3.67 -12.48 6.08
CA GLY A 314 2.97 -13.59 5.46
C GLY A 314 3.15 -13.67 3.95
N HIS A 315 3.13 -12.54 3.28
CA HIS A 315 3.46 -12.45 1.86
C HIS A 315 4.88 -12.93 1.56
N GLN A 316 5.89 -12.61 2.38
CA GLN A 316 7.29 -13.05 2.16
C GLN A 316 7.43 -14.56 2.39
N ILE A 317 6.71 -15.14 3.35
CA ILE A 317 6.67 -16.58 3.58
C ILE A 317 6.20 -17.33 2.32
N LEU A 318 5.14 -16.83 1.68
CA LEU A 318 4.56 -17.44 0.48
C LEU A 318 5.41 -17.21 -0.78
N ALA A 319 5.84 -15.98 -1.00
CA ALA A 319 6.37 -15.55 -2.29
C ALA A 319 7.71 -16.18 -2.64
N ASN A 320 8.64 -16.31 -1.69
CA ASN A 320 9.96 -16.87 -1.96
C ASN A 320 9.88 -18.37 -2.30
N ALA A 321 9.10 -19.12 -1.51
CA ALA A 321 8.85 -20.53 -1.80
C ALA A 321 8.08 -20.70 -3.14
N GLY A 322 7.07 -19.85 -3.38
CA GLY A 322 6.29 -19.85 -4.61
C GLY A 322 7.12 -19.58 -5.85
N GLU A 323 8.02 -18.59 -5.82
CA GLU A 323 8.93 -18.30 -6.95
C GLU A 323 9.87 -19.47 -7.27
N ILE A 324 10.42 -20.11 -6.24
CA ILE A 324 11.31 -21.27 -6.42
C ILE A 324 10.55 -22.46 -7.02
N LEU A 325 9.31 -22.67 -6.61
CA LEU A 325 8.42 -23.75 -7.05
C LEU A 325 7.58 -23.40 -8.30
N GLU A 326 7.84 -22.26 -8.95
CA GLU A 326 7.21 -21.85 -10.22
C GLU A 326 5.70 -21.48 -10.11
N LEU A 327 5.20 -21.18 -8.93
CA LEU A 327 3.84 -20.68 -8.75
C LEU A 327 3.76 -19.22 -9.23
N GLN A 328 2.60 -18.83 -9.77
CA GLN A 328 2.45 -17.51 -10.39
C GLN A 328 1.79 -16.49 -9.47
N THR A 329 0.86 -16.95 -8.63
CA THR A 329 0.02 -16.08 -7.80
C THR A 329 -0.02 -16.55 -6.35
N ILE A 330 -0.42 -15.65 -5.46
CA ILE A 330 -0.51 -15.91 -4.02
C ILE A 330 -1.62 -16.92 -3.73
N ASP A 331 -2.73 -16.89 -4.46
CA ASP A 331 -3.79 -17.90 -4.33
C ASP A 331 -3.31 -19.31 -4.73
N GLU A 332 -2.45 -19.43 -5.73
CA GLU A 332 -1.79 -20.71 -6.05
C GLU A 332 -0.85 -21.17 -4.92
N CYS A 333 -0.13 -20.26 -4.27
CA CYS A 333 0.68 -20.59 -3.09
C CYS A 333 -0.18 -21.08 -1.93
N MET A 334 -1.32 -20.44 -1.67
CA MET A 334 -2.27 -20.87 -0.64
C MET A 334 -2.95 -22.21 -0.95
N ALA A 335 -3.12 -22.55 -2.23
CA ALA A 335 -3.64 -23.84 -2.67
C ALA A 335 -2.58 -24.97 -2.62
N HIS A 336 -1.30 -24.63 -2.49
CA HIS A 336 -0.20 -25.60 -2.43
C HIS A 336 0.01 -26.08 -0.99
N ASN A 337 -0.25 -27.34 -0.71
CA ASN A 337 -0.32 -27.90 0.65
C ASN A 337 0.90 -27.58 1.52
N GLU A 338 2.10 -27.80 1.01
CA GLU A 338 3.33 -27.59 1.79
C GLU A 338 3.57 -26.10 2.07
N ILE A 339 3.34 -25.23 1.08
CA ILE A 339 3.52 -23.77 1.27
C ILE A 339 2.46 -23.22 2.24
N PHE A 340 1.22 -23.67 2.14
CA PHE A 340 0.17 -23.31 3.09
C PHE A 340 0.53 -23.77 4.52
N SER A 341 1.05 -25.00 4.67
CA SER A 341 1.50 -25.50 5.97
C SER A 341 2.62 -24.66 6.55
N LEU A 342 3.61 -24.27 5.73
CA LEU A 342 4.68 -23.34 6.16
C LEU A 342 4.08 -22.01 6.63
N PHE A 343 3.23 -21.40 5.82
CA PHE A 343 2.58 -20.13 6.14
C PHE A 343 1.80 -20.21 7.46
N ASP A 344 0.95 -21.20 7.60
CA ASP A 344 0.08 -21.36 8.77
C ASP A 344 0.89 -21.63 10.06
N THR A 345 1.90 -22.51 9.98
CA THR A 345 2.73 -22.85 11.14
C THR A 345 3.61 -21.67 11.58
N VAL A 346 4.35 -21.04 10.65
CA VAL A 346 5.22 -19.89 11.01
C VAL A 346 4.40 -18.73 11.55
N GLN A 347 3.27 -18.43 10.92
CA GLN A 347 2.41 -17.34 11.37
C GLN A 347 1.85 -17.56 12.77
N ARG A 348 1.31 -18.77 13.03
CA ARG A 348 0.67 -19.08 14.30
C ARG A 348 1.66 -19.24 15.44
N ASP A 349 2.76 -19.95 15.19
CA ASP A 349 3.62 -20.41 16.26
C ASP A 349 4.82 -19.51 16.51
N GLU A 350 5.26 -18.74 15.49
CA GLU A 350 6.47 -17.92 15.58
C GLU A 350 6.24 -16.41 15.39
N ILE A 351 5.15 -15.97 14.72
CA ILE A 351 4.88 -14.55 14.53
C ILE A 351 3.77 -14.04 15.46
N ALA A 352 2.60 -14.66 15.44
CA ALA A 352 1.43 -14.19 16.19
C ALA A 352 1.70 -14.03 17.70
N PRO A 353 2.52 -14.88 18.37
CA PRO A 353 2.86 -14.70 19.79
C PRO A 353 3.61 -13.39 20.11
N HIS A 354 4.15 -12.70 19.11
CA HIS A 354 4.88 -11.44 19.24
C HIS A 354 4.09 -10.21 18.78
N VAL A 355 2.79 -10.38 18.50
CA VAL A 355 1.88 -9.32 18.02
C VAL A 355 0.78 -9.14 19.04
N ASP A 356 0.62 -7.90 19.52
CA ASP A 356 -0.40 -7.57 20.49
C ASP A 356 -1.81 -7.49 19.86
N ASP A 357 -2.84 -7.72 20.67
CA ASP A 357 -4.23 -7.48 20.29
C ASP A 357 -4.45 -6.00 19.99
N VAL A 358 -5.29 -5.73 18.98
CA VAL A 358 -5.79 -4.37 18.73
C VAL A 358 -7.29 -4.30 19.03
N PRO A 359 -7.86 -3.10 19.27
CA PRO A 359 -9.29 -2.96 19.50
C PRO A 359 -10.14 -3.65 18.43
N GLY A 360 -10.87 -4.67 18.84
CA GLY A 360 -11.78 -5.45 17.98
C GLY A 360 -11.14 -6.56 17.13
N MET A 361 -9.82 -6.83 17.26
CA MET A 361 -9.14 -7.86 16.47
C MET A 361 -7.97 -8.47 17.25
N THR A 362 -7.95 -9.79 17.38
CA THR A 362 -6.77 -10.54 17.84
C THR A 362 -5.88 -10.95 16.66
N PRO A 363 -4.59 -11.24 16.88
CA PRO A 363 -3.71 -11.77 15.84
C PRO A 363 -4.27 -13.02 15.16
N GLU A 364 -4.89 -13.92 15.89
CA GLU A 364 -5.50 -15.13 15.36
C GLU A 364 -6.69 -14.84 14.45
N GLN A 365 -7.57 -13.92 14.84
CA GLN A 365 -8.68 -13.46 13.97
C GLN A 365 -8.17 -12.81 12.70
N TYR A 366 -7.09 -12.03 12.81
CA TYR A 366 -6.48 -11.37 11.66
C TYR A 366 -5.82 -12.39 10.71
N LEU A 367 -5.17 -13.44 11.24
CA LEU A 367 -4.63 -14.55 10.44
C LEU A 367 -5.71 -15.29 9.66
N GLN A 368 -6.85 -15.57 10.28
CA GLN A 368 -7.99 -16.19 9.59
C GLN A 368 -8.50 -15.30 8.44
N LEU A 369 -8.52 -13.99 8.66
CA LEU A 369 -8.90 -13.01 7.64
C LEU A 369 -7.89 -13.00 6.49
N ILE A 370 -6.60 -12.92 6.78
CA ILE A 370 -5.52 -12.91 5.79
C ILE A 370 -5.57 -14.19 4.95
N SER A 371 -5.72 -15.36 5.60
CA SER A 371 -5.79 -16.64 4.89
C SER A 371 -6.90 -16.67 3.84
N LYS A 372 -8.08 -16.12 4.17
CA LYS A 372 -9.20 -15.99 3.20
C LYS A 372 -8.89 -15.02 2.07
N ARG A 373 -8.24 -13.89 2.38
CA ARG A 373 -7.86 -12.87 1.39
C ARG A 373 -6.83 -13.41 0.41
N PHE A 374 -5.79 -14.06 0.90
CA PHE A 374 -4.71 -14.63 0.09
C PHE A 374 -5.19 -15.80 -0.79
N ALA A 375 -6.16 -16.57 -0.31
CA ALA A 375 -6.76 -17.67 -1.06
C ALA A 375 -7.79 -17.22 -2.12
N ASN A 376 -8.04 -15.90 -2.29
CA ASN A 376 -9.02 -15.41 -3.27
C ASN A 376 -8.49 -15.52 -4.72
N PRO A 377 -8.99 -16.49 -5.54
CA PRO A 377 -8.45 -16.71 -6.88
C PRO A 377 -8.84 -15.64 -7.90
N LYS A 378 -9.74 -14.73 -7.54
CA LYS A 378 -10.13 -13.61 -8.41
C LYS A 378 -9.19 -12.42 -8.29
N ILE A 379 -8.42 -12.35 -7.20
CA ILE A 379 -7.36 -11.36 -7.02
C ILE A 379 -6.05 -11.95 -7.56
N LYS A 380 -5.63 -11.48 -8.72
CA LYS A 380 -4.38 -11.94 -9.36
C LYS A 380 -3.17 -11.21 -8.79
N ASP A 381 -2.89 -11.45 -7.52
CA ASP A 381 -1.70 -10.95 -6.88
C ASP A 381 -0.51 -11.87 -7.19
N THR A 382 0.47 -11.36 -7.94
CA THR A 382 1.56 -12.20 -8.45
C THR A 382 2.65 -12.38 -7.41
N VAL A 383 3.19 -13.60 -7.34
CA VAL A 383 4.37 -13.94 -6.54
C VAL A 383 5.52 -12.95 -6.80
N ARG A 384 5.76 -12.61 -8.07
CA ARG A 384 6.81 -11.66 -8.45
C ARG A 384 6.62 -10.24 -7.91
N ARG A 385 5.38 -9.73 -7.88
CA ARG A 385 5.09 -8.43 -7.27
C ARG A 385 5.35 -8.44 -5.77
N VAL A 386 4.95 -9.51 -5.11
CA VAL A 386 5.09 -9.68 -3.67
C VAL A 386 6.54 -9.90 -3.26
N ALA A 387 7.33 -10.63 -4.05
CA ALA A 387 8.75 -10.86 -3.79
C ALA A 387 9.67 -9.70 -4.24
N PHE A 388 9.12 -8.65 -4.89
CA PHE A 388 9.90 -7.50 -5.33
C PHE A 388 10.48 -6.74 -4.13
N ASP A 389 11.74 -6.28 -4.24
CA ASP A 389 12.44 -5.52 -3.19
C ASP A 389 12.54 -6.31 -1.87
N GLY A 390 12.99 -7.55 -2.00
CA GLY A 390 13.08 -8.51 -0.88
C GLY A 390 13.94 -8.01 0.27
N GLY A 391 15.05 -7.32 -0.01
CA GLY A 391 15.94 -6.76 1.01
C GLY A 391 15.20 -5.83 1.98
N ALA A 392 14.52 -4.83 1.44
CA ALA A 392 13.73 -3.91 2.26
C ALA A 392 12.55 -4.61 2.96
N ARG A 393 11.89 -5.56 2.30
CA ARG A 393 10.74 -6.27 2.85
C ARG A 393 11.09 -7.25 3.96
N HIS A 394 12.12 -8.07 3.82
CA HIS A 394 12.58 -8.94 4.89
C HIS A 394 13.06 -8.13 6.09
N SER A 395 13.87 -7.10 5.85
CA SER A 395 14.36 -6.19 6.87
C SER A 395 13.22 -5.46 7.62
N GLY A 396 12.21 -5.00 6.90
CA GLY A 396 11.09 -4.26 7.48
C GLY A 396 9.97 -5.12 8.07
N PHE A 397 9.73 -6.33 7.54
CA PHE A 397 8.53 -7.11 7.88
C PHE A 397 8.84 -8.37 8.68
N VAL A 398 9.98 -9.04 8.44
CA VAL A 398 10.33 -10.33 9.07
C VAL A 398 11.33 -10.14 10.21
N HIS A 399 12.40 -9.39 9.99
CA HIS A 399 13.47 -9.21 10.97
C HIS A 399 13.02 -8.64 12.33
N PRO A 400 12.05 -7.69 12.40
CA PRO A 400 11.54 -7.23 13.70
C PRO A 400 10.99 -8.37 14.57
N THR A 401 10.29 -9.33 13.96
CA THR A 401 9.77 -10.50 14.67
C THR A 401 10.89 -11.46 15.08
N ILE A 402 11.88 -11.69 14.21
CA ILE A 402 13.06 -12.52 14.54
C ILE A 402 13.76 -11.95 15.80
N ARG A 403 13.97 -10.63 15.85
CA ARG A 403 14.58 -9.98 17.03
C ARG A 403 13.79 -10.18 18.31
N LYS A 404 12.45 -10.02 18.23
CA LYS A 404 11.55 -10.27 19.38
C LYS A 404 11.62 -11.73 19.82
N ALA A 405 11.57 -12.68 18.89
CA ALA A 405 11.63 -14.11 19.17
C ALA A 405 12.97 -14.50 19.82
N ILE A 406 14.09 -14.02 19.29
CA ILE A 406 15.43 -14.22 19.89
C ILE A 406 15.48 -13.65 21.31
N ALA A 407 15.00 -12.42 21.51
CA ALA A 407 15.02 -11.75 22.82
C ALA A 407 14.17 -12.48 23.87
N SER A 408 13.07 -13.11 23.48
CA SER A 408 12.18 -13.88 24.36
C SER A 408 12.57 -15.35 24.50
N GLY A 409 13.53 -15.86 23.73
CA GLY A 409 13.88 -17.27 23.66
C GLY A 409 12.77 -18.14 23.06
N SER A 410 11.95 -17.57 22.18
CA SER A 410 10.87 -18.26 21.47
C SER A 410 11.40 -19.03 20.26
N LYS A 411 10.53 -19.84 19.65
CA LYS A 411 10.81 -20.55 18.39
C LYS A 411 11.26 -19.59 17.28
N ILE A 412 12.24 -20.00 16.48
CA ILE A 412 12.80 -19.23 15.34
C ILE A 412 13.09 -20.12 14.12
N GLU A 413 12.77 -21.41 14.18
CA GLU A 413 13.09 -22.40 13.16
C GLU A 413 12.40 -22.09 11.82
N GLY A 414 11.13 -21.73 11.88
CA GLY A 414 10.34 -21.35 10.71
C GLY A 414 10.76 -20.00 10.14
N LEU A 415 11.04 -19.03 11.01
CA LEU A 415 11.56 -17.72 10.59
C LEU A 415 12.94 -17.86 9.92
N ALA A 416 13.82 -18.73 10.43
CA ALA A 416 15.11 -19.02 9.79
C ALA A 416 14.92 -19.75 8.46
N LEU A 417 13.93 -20.64 8.32
CA LEU A 417 13.59 -21.27 7.04
C LEU A 417 13.07 -20.23 6.02
N VAL A 418 12.28 -19.27 6.44
CA VAL A 418 11.81 -18.17 5.56
C VAL A 418 12.98 -17.36 5.02
N GLU A 419 13.97 -17.03 5.85
CA GLU A 419 15.19 -16.35 5.43
C GLU A 419 16.08 -17.23 4.52
N ALA A 420 16.15 -18.53 4.78
CA ALA A 420 16.87 -19.47 3.92
C ALA A 420 16.20 -19.63 2.54
N LEU A 421 14.86 -19.56 2.47
CA LEU A 421 14.11 -19.55 1.21
C LEU A 421 14.37 -18.26 0.41
N TRP A 422 14.47 -17.10 1.07
CA TRP A 422 14.86 -15.87 0.39
C TRP A 422 16.28 -15.94 -0.16
N ALA A 423 17.25 -16.39 0.64
CA ALA A 423 18.62 -16.62 0.18
C ALA A 423 18.66 -17.57 -1.02
N ARG A 424 17.92 -18.68 -0.97
CA ARG A 424 17.82 -19.66 -2.07
C ARG A 424 17.21 -19.04 -3.33
N MET A 425 16.17 -18.22 -3.22
CA MET A 425 15.55 -17.53 -4.35
C MET A 425 16.55 -16.56 -5.01
N CYS A 426 17.31 -15.82 -4.21
CA CYS A 426 18.28 -14.84 -4.69
C CYS A 426 19.47 -15.48 -5.45
N GLU A 427 19.71 -16.79 -5.33
CA GLU A 427 20.69 -17.49 -6.18
C GLU A 427 20.32 -17.39 -7.67
N GLY A 428 19.04 -17.24 -7.98
CA GLY A 428 18.57 -16.88 -9.30
C GLY A 428 18.11 -18.04 -10.17
N THR A 429 17.92 -19.24 -9.59
CA THR A 429 17.35 -20.40 -10.31
C THR A 429 16.20 -21.03 -9.53
N ARG A 430 15.19 -21.52 -10.25
CA ARG A 430 14.12 -22.36 -9.70
C ARG A 430 14.60 -23.81 -9.54
N GLU A 431 13.83 -24.65 -8.88
CA GLU A 431 14.18 -26.08 -8.71
C GLU A 431 14.24 -26.84 -10.04
N ASN A 432 13.48 -26.44 -11.05
CA ASN A 432 13.54 -27.01 -12.40
C ASN A 432 14.74 -26.52 -13.23
N GLY A 433 15.57 -25.63 -12.67
CA GLY A 433 16.74 -25.04 -13.33
C GLY A 433 16.42 -23.80 -14.18
N SER A 434 15.18 -23.36 -14.29
CA SER A 434 14.82 -22.14 -15.00
C SER A 434 15.29 -20.88 -14.23
N VAL A 435 15.64 -19.83 -14.97
CA VAL A 435 16.20 -18.59 -14.39
C VAL A 435 15.11 -17.76 -13.73
N ILE A 436 15.38 -17.29 -12.52
CA ILE A 436 14.61 -16.23 -11.84
C ILE A 436 15.17 -14.90 -12.33
N LYS A 437 14.31 -14.08 -12.95
CA LYS A 437 14.71 -12.73 -13.40
C LYS A 437 14.95 -11.82 -12.18
N PRO A 438 15.84 -10.82 -12.28
CA PRO A 438 16.04 -9.83 -11.24
C PRO A 438 14.74 -9.26 -10.69
N ASN A 439 14.65 -9.16 -9.38
CA ASN A 439 13.44 -8.73 -8.66
C ASN A 439 13.73 -7.86 -7.42
N ASP A 440 14.91 -7.27 -7.38
CA ASP A 440 15.38 -6.43 -6.27
C ASP A 440 16.35 -5.38 -6.83
N PRO A 441 16.34 -4.14 -6.33
CA PRO A 441 17.34 -3.12 -6.70
C PRO A 441 18.78 -3.58 -6.49
N SER A 442 19.03 -4.39 -5.43
CA SER A 442 20.35 -4.96 -5.09
C SER A 442 20.55 -6.38 -5.62
N TRP A 443 19.75 -6.83 -6.58
CA TRP A 443 19.75 -8.21 -7.07
C TRP A 443 21.12 -8.77 -7.40
N ALA A 444 21.96 -8.00 -8.10
CA ALA A 444 23.28 -8.48 -8.51
C ALA A 444 24.19 -8.83 -7.30
N SER A 445 24.12 -8.01 -6.25
CA SER A 445 24.86 -8.25 -5.00
C SER A 445 24.30 -9.47 -4.27
N TYR A 446 23.00 -9.54 -4.06
CA TYR A 446 22.36 -10.70 -3.41
C TYR A 446 22.63 -12.00 -4.15
N GLN A 447 22.58 -11.99 -5.49
CA GLN A 447 22.85 -13.18 -6.28
C GLN A 447 24.29 -13.67 -6.14
N GLU A 448 25.27 -12.77 -6.08
CA GLU A 448 26.69 -13.14 -5.88
C GLU A 448 26.88 -13.77 -4.49
N ILE A 449 26.31 -13.16 -3.45
CA ILE A 449 26.36 -13.68 -2.07
C ILE A 449 25.67 -15.06 -2.00
N ALA A 450 24.46 -15.17 -2.56
CA ALA A 450 23.66 -16.40 -2.52
C ALA A 450 24.35 -17.58 -3.23
N LYS A 451 25.05 -17.34 -4.34
CA LYS A 451 25.86 -18.37 -5.01
C LYS A 451 26.97 -18.90 -4.14
N ARG A 452 27.62 -18.08 -3.32
CA ARG A 452 28.64 -18.49 -2.35
C ARG A 452 28.02 -19.18 -1.15
N ALA A 453 26.86 -18.67 -0.69
CA ALA A 453 26.11 -19.25 0.42
C ALA A 453 25.63 -20.69 0.13
N LYS A 454 25.52 -21.10 -1.11
CA LYS A 454 25.26 -22.50 -1.48
C LYS A 454 26.25 -23.50 -0.88
N ASN A 455 27.51 -23.12 -0.74
CA ASN A 455 28.58 -23.97 -0.19
C ASN A 455 28.99 -23.54 1.23
N THR A 456 28.65 -22.33 1.64
CA THR A 456 29.00 -21.74 2.94
C THR A 456 27.84 -20.87 3.40
N PRO A 457 26.75 -21.44 3.95
CA PRO A 457 25.49 -20.74 4.22
C PRO A 457 25.64 -19.44 5.00
N CYS A 458 26.49 -19.40 6.01
CA CYS A 458 26.69 -18.21 6.85
C CYS A 458 27.18 -16.96 6.09
N VAL A 459 27.76 -17.13 4.89
CA VAL A 459 28.16 -16.00 4.03
C VAL A 459 26.97 -15.09 3.70
N TRP A 460 25.76 -15.66 3.59
CA TRP A 460 24.55 -14.88 3.40
C TRP A 460 24.32 -13.91 4.56
N LEU A 461 24.34 -14.41 5.80
CA LEU A 461 24.13 -13.60 6.99
C LEU A 461 25.26 -12.59 7.25
N ASP A 462 26.49 -12.95 6.90
CA ASP A 462 27.68 -12.13 7.18
C ASP A 462 27.85 -10.96 6.20
N GLU A 463 27.44 -11.13 4.93
CA GLU A 463 27.68 -10.15 3.88
C GLU A 463 26.42 -9.42 3.42
N THR A 464 25.24 -9.92 3.76
CA THR A 464 23.98 -9.22 3.54
C THR A 464 23.76 -8.25 4.69
N HIS A 465 23.90 -6.96 4.45
CA HIS A 465 23.88 -5.92 5.50
C HIS A 465 22.54 -5.77 6.24
N ASP A 466 21.51 -6.43 5.79
CA ASP A 466 20.15 -6.31 6.29
C ASP A 466 19.93 -6.96 7.68
N TYR A 467 20.74 -7.96 8.04
CA TYR A 467 20.53 -8.74 9.27
C TYR A 467 20.99 -8.07 10.56
N GLY A 468 22.06 -7.27 10.51
CA GLY A 468 22.57 -6.56 11.70
C GLY A 468 22.88 -7.50 12.88
N ASP A 469 22.19 -7.29 13.99
CA ASP A 469 22.35 -8.08 15.23
C ASP A 469 21.86 -9.53 15.11
N ILE A 470 20.89 -9.81 14.24
CA ILE A 470 20.41 -11.18 13.99
C ILE A 470 21.57 -12.08 13.48
N ALA A 471 22.43 -11.52 12.62
CA ALA A 471 23.60 -12.24 12.10
C ALA A 471 24.62 -12.64 13.19
N GLN A 472 24.55 -12.06 14.37
CA GLN A 472 25.46 -12.38 15.49
C GLN A 472 24.87 -13.45 16.42
N ASN A 473 23.61 -13.83 16.25
CA ASN A 473 22.98 -14.85 17.13
C ASN A 473 23.38 -16.26 16.68
N GLU A 474 24.12 -16.96 17.52
CA GLU A 474 24.68 -18.31 17.20
C GLU A 474 23.56 -19.34 16.92
N ALA A 475 22.46 -19.30 17.67
CA ALA A 475 21.34 -20.23 17.48
C ALA A 475 20.67 -20.00 16.13
N PHE A 476 20.37 -18.74 15.78
CA PHE A 476 19.77 -18.39 14.49
C PHE A 476 20.69 -18.80 13.33
N ARG A 477 21.99 -18.53 13.45
CA ARG A 477 22.99 -18.92 12.43
C ARG A 477 23.02 -20.43 12.20
N ALA A 478 23.00 -21.22 13.26
CA ALA A 478 23.02 -22.67 13.18
C ALA A 478 21.77 -23.21 12.48
N ILE A 479 20.60 -22.72 12.87
CA ILE A 479 19.32 -23.13 12.27
C ILE A 479 19.23 -22.67 10.81
N PHE A 480 19.56 -21.43 10.51
CA PHE A 480 19.61 -20.91 9.11
C PHE A 480 20.50 -21.77 8.20
N THR A 481 21.71 -22.13 8.69
CA THR A 481 22.65 -22.98 7.98
C THR A 481 22.04 -24.34 7.66
N GLU A 482 21.46 -24.99 8.66
CA GLU A 482 20.79 -26.29 8.48
C GLU A 482 19.64 -26.20 7.45
N GLN A 483 18.80 -25.16 7.54
CA GLN A 483 17.68 -24.98 6.62
C GLN A 483 18.15 -24.75 5.19
N LEU A 484 19.16 -23.90 4.97
CA LEU A 484 19.67 -23.61 3.64
C LEU A 484 20.36 -24.84 3.01
N ASP A 485 21.14 -25.59 3.78
CA ASP A 485 21.76 -26.85 3.35
C ASP A 485 20.70 -27.91 3.00
N ARG A 486 19.61 -27.98 3.78
CA ARG A 486 18.49 -28.88 3.53
C ARG A 486 17.75 -28.53 2.23
N ILE A 487 17.50 -27.24 2.00
CA ILE A 487 16.86 -26.77 0.77
C ILE A 487 17.70 -27.18 -0.44
N TRP A 488 19.03 -27.00 -0.40
CA TRP A 488 19.92 -27.36 -1.49
C TRP A 488 20.03 -28.87 -1.72
N SER A 489 20.01 -29.65 -0.65
CA SER A 489 20.24 -31.11 -0.72
C SER A 489 18.97 -31.90 -1.03
N HIS A 490 17.80 -31.44 -0.57
CA HIS A 490 16.55 -32.20 -0.61
C HIS A 490 15.39 -31.44 -1.26
N GLY A 491 15.58 -30.17 -1.61
CA GLY A 491 14.56 -29.30 -2.21
C GLY A 491 13.65 -28.60 -1.18
N VAL A 492 12.93 -27.58 -1.67
CA VAL A 492 12.07 -26.70 -0.88
C VAL A 492 10.94 -27.47 -0.18
N LYS A 493 10.24 -28.36 -0.94
CA LYS A 493 9.14 -29.14 -0.35
C LYS A 493 9.60 -30.01 0.81
N SER A 494 10.74 -30.69 0.66
CA SER A 494 11.29 -31.53 1.73
C SER A 494 11.71 -30.73 2.96
N ALA A 495 12.28 -29.53 2.78
CA ALA A 495 12.64 -28.66 3.88
C ALA A 495 11.40 -28.19 4.65
N ILE A 496 10.35 -27.80 3.94
CA ILE A 496 9.07 -27.38 4.55
C ILE A 496 8.42 -28.55 5.32
N VAL A 497 8.31 -29.72 4.70
CA VAL A 497 7.72 -30.90 5.36
C VAL A 497 8.51 -31.28 6.62
N HIS A 498 9.84 -31.22 6.56
CA HIS A 498 10.66 -31.48 7.74
C HIS A 498 10.38 -30.51 8.88
N TYR A 499 10.32 -29.21 8.62
CA TYR A 499 9.99 -28.18 9.59
C TYR A 499 8.60 -28.42 10.20
N CYS A 500 7.56 -28.56 9.37
CA CYS A 500 6.18 -28.76 9.83
C CYS A 500 5.93 -30.10 10.54
N SER A 501 6.79 -31.12 10.32
CA SER A 501 6.66 -32.44 10.97
C SER A 501 7.49 -32.55 12.24
N SER A 502 8.38 -31.62 12.52
CA SER A 502 9.25 -31.59 13.68
C SER A 502 8.60 -30.93 14.91
N ASP A 503 7.36 -30.48 14.76
CA ASP A 503 6.56 -29.93 15.84
C ASP A 503 5.90 -31.08 16.62
N PRO A 504 6.12 -31.24 17.94
CA PRO A 504 5.58 -32.32 18.76
C PRO A 504 4.07 -32.18 19.00
#